data_e0e1f6f225a09cfb834abc8a54700b19
#
_entry.id   e0e1f6f225a09cfb834abc8a54700b19
#
_cell.length_a   1.000
_cell.length_b   1.000
_cell.length_c   1.000
_cell.angle_alpha   90.00
_cell.angle_beta   90.00
_cell.angle_gamma   90.00
#
_symmetry.space_group_name_H-M   'P 1'
#
loop_
_entity.id
_entity.type
_entity.pdbx_description
1 polymer ?
#
loop_
_entity_poly.entity_id
_entity_poly.type
_entity_poly.pdbx_seq_one_letter_code
_entity_poly.pdbx_strand_id
1 'polypeptide(L)'
;DAYCKYIERLQKHVDGVIIMVHSQGALYTKEIMQKYPDFVKAVVFIEAASLPALDEDLSAFAKIPQLYVYGDFMSDDYKVVHSWAESVRRGIPAWRAKLDEIHADYTWMDLPEMGIKGNSHMLMMDNNNDQIAGFINDWLVEKGLCDNK
;
A
#
# COMPACT_ATOMS: atom_id res chain seq x y z
N ASP A 1 3.09 17.83 3.97
CA ASP A 1 4.21 18.71 4.29
C ASP A 1 5.09 18.23 5.46
N ALA A 2 4.55 17.81 6.61
CA ALA A 2 5.35 17.30 7.74
C ALA A 2 6.10 16.01 7.37
N TYR A 3 5.45 15.09 6.68
CA TYR A 3 6.06 13.85 6.19
C TYR A 3 7.16 14.13 5.17
N CYS A 4 6.96 15.06 4.24
CA CYS A 4 8.00 15.45 3.29
C CYS A 4 9.24 16.00 3.98
N LYS A 5 9.06 16.86 5.00
CA LYS A 5 10.19 17.37 5.81
C LYS A 5 10.91 16.25 6.57
N TYR A 6 10.18 15.22 7.00
CA TYR A 6 10.81 14.06 7.63
C TYR A 6 11.64 13.27 6.62
N ILE A 7 11.12 13.02 5.42
CA ILE A 7 11.86 12.36 4.34
C ILE A 7 13.12 13.15 3.97
N GLU A 8 13.05 14.48 3.86
CA GLU A 8 14.22 15.35 3.62
C GLU A 8 15.33 15.19 4.65
N ARG A 9 14.95 14.95 5.90
CA ARG A 9 15.92 14.67 6.97
C ARG A 9 16.54 13.27 6.82
N LEU A 10 15.73 12.26 6.49
CA LEU A 10 16.19 10.89 6.30
C LEU A 10 17.19 10.76 5.16
N GLN A 11 17.05 11.53 4.08
CA GLN A 11 17.99 11.54 2.95
C GLN A 11 19.44 11.87 3.34
N LYS A 12 19.65 12.46 4.51
CA LYS A 12 21.00 12.75 5.05
C LYS A 12 21.64 11.54 5.75
N HIS A 13 20.89 10.48 5.99
CA HIS A 13 21.28 9.37 6.85
C HIS A 13 21.18 8.00 6.19
N VAL A 14 20.33 7.87 5.16
CA VAL A 14 20.08 6.60 4.45
C VAL A 14 19.93 6.85 2.95
N ASP A 15 20.21 5.82 2.14
CA ASP A 15 20.18 5.89 0.67
C ASP A 15 18.79 5.67 0.07
N GLY A 16 17.82 5.32 0.89
CA GLY A 16 16.44 5.10 0.47
C GLY A 16 15.56 4.61 1.60
N VAL A 17 14.25 4.62 1.36
CA VAL A 17 13.25 4.16 2.33
C VAL A 17 12.23 3.25 1.67
N ILE A 18 11.73 2.29 2.43
CA ILE A 18 10.50 1.57 2.16
C ILE A 18 9.44 2.21 3.03
N ILE A 19 8.32 2.62 2.42
CA ILE A 19 7.22 3.24 3.13
C ILE A 19 6.14 2.19 3.36
N MET A 20 5.79 1.93 4.62
CA MET A 20 4.65 1.12 4.99
C MET A 20 3.60 2.02 5.61
N VAL A 21 2.41 2.05 5.02
CA VAL A 21 1.31 2.91 5.46
C VAL A 21 0.04 2.12 5.69
N HIS A 22 -0.68 2.54 6.70
CA HIS A 22 -1.98 1.97 7.03
C HIS A 22 -3.08 3.03 6.89
N SER A 23 -4.24 2.61 6.36
CA SER A 23 -5.46 3.41 6.37
C SER A 23 -5.27 4.81 5.79
N GLN A 24 -5.53 5.84 6.58
CA GLN A 24 -5.42 7.25 6.18
C GLN A 24 -4.00 7.68 5.80
N GLY A 25 -2.96 6.94 6.23
CA GLY A 25 -1.58 7.19 5.83
C GLY A 25 -1.37 7.19 4.33
N ALA A 26 -2.19 6.47 3.58
CA ALA A 26 -2.16 6.42 2.12
C ALA A 26 -2.36 7.79 1.46
N LEU A 27 -3.14 8.68 2.08
CA LEU A 27 -3.40 10.05 1.57
C LEU A 27 -2.13 10.88 1.36
N TYR A 28 -1.13 10.67 2.23
CA TYR A 28 0.10 11.48 2.22
C TYR A 28 1.21 10.85 1.39
N THR A 29 1.08 9.55 1.09
CA THR A 29 2.12 8.78 0.42
C THR A 29 2.32 9.22 -1.02
N LYS A 30 1.27 9.60 -1.72
CA LYS A 30 1.34 10.11 -3.09
C LYS A 30 2.28 11.30 -3.21
N GLU A 31 2.13 12.32 -2.35
CA GLU A 31 2.98 13.51 -2.36
C GLU A 31 4.46 13.14 -2.13
N ILE A 32 4.71 12.17 -1.23
CA ILE A 32 6.07 11.69 -0.96
C ILE A 32 6.64 10.97 -2.19
N MET A 33 5.87 10.08 -2.81
CA MET A 33 6.28 9.36 -4.02
C MET A 33 6.60 10.32 -5.17
N GLN A 34 5.76 11.31 -5.40
CA GLN A 34 5.94 12.32 -6.45
C GLN A 34 7.18 13.19 -6.21
N LYS A 35 7.42 13.57 -4.96
CA LYS A 35 8.52 14.49 -4.60
C LYS A 35 9.87 13.78 -4.50
N TYR A 36 9.88 12.50 -4.11
CA TYR A 36 11.12 11.75 -3.85
C TYR A 36 11.12 10.37 -4.56
N PRO A 37 10.84 10.30 -5.88
CA PRO A 37 10.63 9.03 -6.57
C PRO A 37 11.88 8.13 -6.62
N ASP A 38 13.08 8.70 -6.52
CA ASP A 38 14.34 7.92 -6.54
C ASP A 38 14.76 7.46 -5.12
N PHE A 39 14.24 8.12 -4.11
CA PHE A 39 14.54 7.82 -2.71
C PHE A 39 13.59 6.77 -2.12
N VAL A 40 12.31 6.78 -2.53
CA VAL A 40 11.33 5.77 -2.14
C VAL A 40 11.55 4.50 -2.95
N LYS A 41 11.98 3.43 -2.31
CA LYS A 41 12.32 2.16 -2.97
C LYS A 41 11.11 1.24 -3.16
N ALA A 42 10.12 1.32 -2.28
CA ALA A 42 8.85 0.64 -2.40
C ALA A 42 7.81 1.25 -1.45
N VAL A 43 6.54 0.94 -1.71
CA VAL A 43 5.43 1.30 -0.82
C VAL A 43 4.57 0.09 -0.54
N VAL A 44 4.27 -0.15 0.74
CA VAL A 44 3.30 -1.15 1.19
C VAL A 44 2.06 -0.42 1.73
N PHE A 45 0.95 -0.60 1.05
CA PHE A 45 -0.35 -0.06 1.41
C PHE A 45 -1.15 -1.12 2.16
N ILE A 46 -1.38 -0.93 3.44
CA ILE A 46 -2.18 -1.83 4.30
C ILE A 46 -3.54 -1.17 4.52
N GLU A 47 -4.61 -1.81 4.06
CA GLU A 47 -5.98 -1.32 4.24
C GLU A 47 -6.11 0.18 3.89
N ALA A 48 -5.52 0.60 2.77
CA ALA A 48 -5.48 2.00 2.37
C ALA A 48 -6.89 2.61 2.30
N ALA A 49 -7.13 3.68 3.06
CA ALA A 49 -8.43 4.34 3.15
C ALA A 49 -8.70 5.35 2.01
N SER A 50 -7.78 5.47 1.08
CA SER A 50 -7.95 6.30 -0.11
C SER A 50 -7.09 5.79 -1.26
N LEU A 51 -7.56 6.04 -2.46
CA LEU A 51 -6.84 5.85 -3.71
C LEU A 51 -6.65 7.23 -4.37
N PRO A 52 -5.54 7.45 -5.10
CA PRO A 52 -5.37 8.68 -5.87
C PRO A 52 -6.47 8.84 -6.92
N ALA A 53 -6.75 10.09 -7.31
CA ALA A 53 -7.66 10.32 -8.43
C ALA A 53 -7.01 9.87 -9.75
N LEU A 54 -7.81 9.31 -10.66
CA LEU A 54 -7.30 8.68 -11.89
C LEU A 54 -6.79 9.68 -12.92
N ASP A 55 -7.16 10.95 -12.80
CA ASP A 55 -6.79 12.06 -13.66
C ASP A 55 -5.57 12.87 -13.15
N GLU A 56 -4.97 12.44 -12.03
CA GLU A 56 -3.77 13.07 -11.49
C GLU A 56 -2.47 12.54 -12.14
N ASP A 57 -1.36 13.22 -11.85
CA ASP A 57 -0.03 12.72 -12.21
C ASP A 57 0.32 11.47 -11.40
N LEU A 58 0.36 10.34 -12.06
CA LEU A 58 0.67 9.02 -11.49
C LEU A 58 2.05 8.49 -11.91
N SER A 59 2.91 9.34 -12.48
CA SER A 59 4.24 8.95 -12.97
C SER A 59 5.11 8.28 -11.91
N ALA A 60 4.98 8.69 -10.64
CA ALA A 60 5.68 8.07 -9.52
C ALA A 60 5.19 6.63 -9.25
N PHE A 61 3.88 6.36 -9.46
CA PHE A 61 3.33 5.02 -9.29
C PHE A 61 3.80 4.05 -10.38
N ALA A 62 4.14 4.55 -11.56
CA ALA A 62 4.73 3.73 -12.63
C ALA A 62 6.18 3.31 -12.32
N LYS A 63 6.87 4.02 -11.45
CA LYS A 63 8.31 3.81 -11.16
C LYS A 63 8.58 3.02 -9.87
N ILE A 64 7.74 3.20 -8.85
CA ILE A 64 7.98 2.69 -7.50
C ILE A 64 7.19 1.40 -7.29
N PRO A 65 7.83 0.28 -6.93
CA PRO A 65 7.14 -0.96 -6.60
C PRO A 65 6.13 -0.78 -5.47
N GLN A 66 4.95 -1.40 -5.61
CA GLN A 66 3.84 -1.25 -4.68
C GLN A 66 3.25 -2.59 -4.27
N LEU A 67 2.97 -2.74 -2.99
CA LEU A 67 2.17 -3.83 -2.45
C LEU A 67 0.89 -3.28 -1.84
N TYR A 68 -0.24 -3.81 -2.24
CA TYR A 68 -1.55 -3.54 -1.64
C TYR A 68 -2.01 -4.77 -0.87
N VAL A 69 -2.33 -4.60 0.41
CA VAL A 69 -2.81 -5.68 1.28
C VAL A 69 -4.16 -5.28 1.86
N TYR A 70 -5.19 -6.04 1.50
CA TYR A 70 -6.56 -5.82 1.97
C TYR A 70 -7.12 -7.10 2.61
N GLY A 71 -7.78 -6.93 3.75
CA GLY A 71 -8.46 -7.98 4.48
C GLY A 71 -9.99 -7.93 4.30
N ASP A 72 -10.69 -8.68 5.17
CA ASP A 72 -12.16 -8.79 5.12
C ASP A 72 -12.88 -7.47 5.30
N PHE A 73 -12.28 -6.50 6.01
CA PHE A 73 -12.88 -5.20 6.24
C PHE A 73 -13.22 -4.47 4.94
N MET A 74 -12.42 -4.69 3.89
CA MET A 74 -12.63 -4.13 2.57
C MET A 74 -13.39 -5.07 1.62
N SER A 75 -13.82 -6.25 2.09
CA SER A 75 -14.61 -7.19 1.30
C SER A 75 -16.10 -6.84 1.29
N ASP A 76 -16.85 -7.33 0.27
CA ASP A 76 -18.30 -7.15 0.17
C ASP A 76 -19.07 -7.90 1.25
N ASP A 77 -18.47 -8.94 1.84
CA ASP A 77 -19.09 -9.77 2.88
C ASP A 77 -19.03 -9.12 4.28
N TYR A 78 -18.32 -8.01 4.44
CA TYR A 78 -18.19 -7.36 5.74
C TYR A 78 -19.50 -6.68 6.16
N LYS A 79 -20.03 -7.08 7.30
CA LYS A 79 -21.38 -6.69 7.75
C LYS A 79 -21.52 -5.23 8.21
N VAL A 80 -20.41 -4.62 8.60
CA VAL A 80 -20.39 -3.23 9.07
C VAL A 80 -19.67 -2.37 8.04
N VAL A 81 -20.44 -1.77 7.15
CA VAL A 81 -19.89 -0.96 6.07
C VAL A 81 -19.74 0.49 6.52
N HIS A 82 -18.50 0.95 6.59
CA HIS A 82 -18.21 2.37 6.71
C HIS A 82 -18.23 3.02 5.32
N SER A 83 -18.84 4.17 5.19
CA SER A 83 -19.03 4.87 3.90
C SER A 83 -17.71 5.09 3.13
N TRP A 84 -16.60 5.36 3.85
CA TRP A 84 -15.29 5.52 3.24
C TRP A 84 -14.75 4.19 2.69
N ALA A 85 -14.91 3.08 3.42
CA ALA A 85 -14.47 1.75 2.98
C ALA A 85 -15.22 1.31 1.73
N GLU A 86 -16.54 1.55 1.68
CA GLU A 86 -17.36 1.31 0.50
C GLU A 86 -16.87 2.15 -0.70
N SER A 87 -16.55 3.42 -0.48
CA SER A 87 -16.03 4.30 -1.54
C SER A 87 -14.70 3.80 -2.10
N VAL A 88 -13.76 3.40 -1.23
CA VAL A 88 -12.48 2.82 -1.65
C VAL A 88 -12.71 1.53 -2.43
N ARG A 89 -13.49 0.61 -1.88
CA ARG A 89 -13.79 -0.69 -2.49
C ARG A 89 -14.36 -0.55 -3.90
N ARG A 90 -15.30 0.38 -4.10
CA ARG A 90 -15.86 0.68 -5.44
C ARG A 90 -14.82 1.24 -6.40
N GLY A 91 -13.80 1.94 -5.88
CA GLY A 91 -12.71 2.52 -6.68
C GLY A 91 -11.61 1.52 -7.05
N ILE A 92 -11.46 0.40 -6.32
CA ILE A 92 -10.38 -0.56 -6.53
C ILE A 92 -10.29 -1.08 -7.97
N PRO A 93 -11.38 -1.53 -8.63
CA PRO A 93 -11.28 -2.03 -10.00
C PRO A 93 -10.73 -1.00 -10.98
N ALA A 94 -11.21 0.24 -10.89
CA ALA A 94 -10.73 1.33 -11.75
C ALA A 94 -9.28 1.71 -11.44
N TRP A 95 -8.90 1.68 -10.16
CA TRP A 95 -7.52 1.93 -9.74
C TRP A 95 -6.55 0.86 -10.26
N ARG A 96 -6.88 -0.43 -10.14
CA ARG A 96 -6.08 -1.52 -10.69
C ARG A 96 -5.94 -1.41 -12.21
N ALA A 97 -7.03 -1.14 -12.93
CA ALA A 97 -6.98 -0.89 -14.36
C ALA A 97 -6.06 0.28 -14.73
N LYS A 98 -6.03 1.33 -13.90
CA LYS A 98 -5.14 2.46 -14.09
C LYS A 98 -3.68 2.11 -13.84
N LEU A 99 -3.38 1.32 -12.82
CA LEU A 99 -2.02 0.80 -12.57
C LEU A 99 -1.53 -0.06 -13.74
N ASP A 100 -2.39 -0.90 -14.31
CA ASP A 100 -2.08 -1.69 -15.52
C ASP A 100 -1.81 -0.78 -16.73
N GLU A 101 -2.64 0.25 -16.95
CA GLU A 101 -2.48 1.23 -18.05
C GLU A 101 -1.13 1.93 -18.01
N ILE A 102 -0.69 2.34 -16.83
CA ILE A 102 0.61 3.03 -16.63
C ILE A 102 1.78 2.07 -16.45
N HIS A 103 1.57 0.76 -16.61
CA HIS A 103 2.58 -0.29 -16.44
C HIS A 103 3.28 -0.23 -15.08
N ALA A 104 2.52 0.00 -14.01
CA ALA A 104 3.06 0.04 -12.65
C ALA A 104 3.51 -1.36 -12.21
N ASP A 105 4.63 -1.41 -11.46
CA ASP A 105 5.03 -2.62 -10.75
C ASP A 105 4.24 -2.70 -9.43
N TYR A 106 3.15 -3.46 -9.43
CA TYR A 106 2.33 -3.62 -8.24
C TYR A 106 1.91 -5.08 -8.00
N THR A 107 1.74 -5.40 -6.73
CA THR A 107 1.17 -6.67 -6.27
C THR A 107 -0.10 -6.36 -5.47
N TRP A 108 -1.16 -7.13 -5.72
CA TRP A 108 -2.43 -7.00 -5.01
C TRP A 108 -2.68 -8.26 -4.19
N MET A 109 -2.67 -8.14 -2.85
CA MET A 109 -3.01 -9.19 -1.92
C MET A 109 -4.40 -8.94 -1.34
N ASP A 110 -5.39 -9.64 -1.85
CA ASP A 110 -6.72 -9.75 -1.26
C ASP A 110 -6.74 -10.98 -0.36
N LEU A 111 -6.63 -10.78 0.95
CA LEU A 111 -6.52 -11.87 1.92
C LEU A 111 -7.72 -12.83 1.86
N PRO A 112 -8.97 -12.35 1.78
CA PRO A 112 -10.13 -13.22 1.56
C PRO A 112 -10.05 -14.10 0.31
N GLU A 113 -9.57 -13.58 -0.82
CA GLU A 113 -9.36 -14.35 -2.06
C GLU A 113 -8.24 -15.38 -1.90
N MET A 114 -7.25 -15.11 -1.07
CA MET A 114 -6.18 -16.05 -0.69
C MET A 114 -6.64 -17.11 0.33
N GLY A 115 -7.92 -17.06 0.75
CA GLY A 115 -8.48 -17.98 1.77
C GLY A 115 -8.18 -17.56 3.21
N ILE A 116 -7.62 -16.39 3.44
CA ILE A 116 -7.29 -15.85 4.76
C ILE A 116 -8.42 -14.92 5.18
N LYS A 117 -9.17 -15.32 6.19
CA LYS A 117 -10.39 -14.63 6.65
C LYS A 117 -10.33 -14.27 8.12
N GLY A 118 -11.21 -13.35 8.53
CA GLY A 118 -11.36 -12.90 9.91
C GLY A 118 -10.52 -11.67 10.23
N ASN A 119 -9.98 -11.00 9.22
CA ASN A 119 -9.18 -9.81 9.41
C ASN A 119 -10.04 -8.55 9.57
N SER A 120 -9.62 -7.73 10.53
CA SER A 120 -10.18 -6.39 10.77
C SER A 120 -9.47 -5.35 9.90
N HIS A 121 -9.90 -4.08 10.01
CA HIS A 121 -9.15 -2.96 9.43
C HIS A 121 -7.73 -2.80 9.99
N MET A 122 -7.46 -3.39 11.15
CA MET A 122 -6.18 -3.28 11.87
C MET A 122 -5.39 -4.58 11.74
N LEU A 123 -5.00 -4.97 10.52
CA LEU A 123 -4.30 -6.24 10.23
C LEU A 123 -3.11 -6.51 11.17
N MET A 124 -2.41 -5.45 11.59
CA MET A 124 -1.27 -5.54 12.51
C MET A 124 -1.67 -5.92 13.95
N MET A 125 -2.95 -5.88 14.29
CA MET A 125 -3.49 -6.23 15.61
C MET A 125 -4.26 -7.55 15.60
N ASP A 126 -4.50 -8.14 14.44
CA ASP A 126 -5.21 -9.41 14.30
C ASP A 126 -4.33 -10.60 14.72
N ASN A 127 -4.97 -11.74 15.05
CA ASN A 127 -4.27 -12.92 15.54
C ASN A 127 -3.31 -13.56 14.53
N ASN A 128 -3.46 -13.26 13.25
CA ASN A 128 -2.64 -13.74 12.15
C ASN A 128 -1.67 -12.68 11.60
N ASN A 129 -1.40 -11.64 12.38
CA ASN A 129 -0.51 -10.55 11.98
C ASN A 129 0.89 -11.03 11.55
N ASP A 130 1.45 -12.05 12.23
CA ASP A 130 2.74 -12.64 11.86
C ASP A 130 2.71 -13.29 10.47
N GLN A 131 1.61 -13.95 10.12
CA GLN A 131 1.41 -14.51 8.78
C GLN A 131 1.39 -13.42 7.71
N ILE A 132 0.66 -12.33 7.97
CA ILE A 132 0.56 -11.19 7.04
C ILE A 132 1.92 -10.49 6.92
N ALA A 133 2.62 -10.29 8.04
CA ALA A 133 3.97 -9.76 8.04
C ALA A 133 4.93 -10.65 7.23
N GLY A 134 4.78 -11.97 7.30
CA GLY A 134 5.52 -12.93 6.48
C GLY A 134 5.32 -12.68 4.98
N PHE A 135 4.09 -12.52 4.52
CA PHE A 135 3.81 -12.23 3.09
C PHE A 135 4.43 -10.91 2.63
N ILE A 136 4.38 -9.88 3.48
CA ILE A 136 5.01 -8.60 3.17
C ILE A 136 6.54 -8.76 3.08
N ASN A 137 7.13 -9.51 4.01
CA ASN A 137 8.56 -9.80 4.00
C ASN A 137 8.97 -10.56 2.74
N ASP A 138 8.23 -11.60 2.38
CA ASP A 138 8.49 -12.41 1.18
C ASP A 138 8.44 -11.57 -0.08
N TRP A 139 7.48 -10.66 -0.19
CA TRP A 139 7.39 -9.70 -1.28
C TRP A 139 8.59 -8.75 -1.31
N LEU A 140 9.03 -8.23 -0.16
CA LEU A 140 10.22 -7.37 -0.07
C LEU A 140 11.49 -8.11 -0.48
N VAL A 141 11.62 -9.39 -0.11
CA VAL A 141 12.74 -10.26 -0.53
C VAL A 141 12.69 -10.49 -2.04
N GLU A 142 11.53 -10.80 -2.61
CA GLU A 142 11.34 -10.98 -4.06
C GLU A 142 11.76 -9.73 -4.84
N LYS A 143 11.48 -8.55 -4.31
CA LYS A 143 11.90 -7.26 -4.89
C LYS A 143 13.37 -6.92 -4.64
N GLY A 144 14.12 -7.74 -3.89
CA GLY A 144 15.51 -7.48 -3.54
C GLY A 144 15.71 -6.30 -2.60
N LEU A 145 14.70 -5.99 -1.79
CA LEU A 145 14.67 -4.84 -0.88
C LEU A 145 15.03 -5.20 0.56
N CYS A 146 15.09 -6.47 0.89
CA CYS A 146 15.62 -7.00 2.13
C CYS A 146 16.22 -8.39 1.93
N ASP A 147 17.06 -8.82 2.86
CA ASP A 147 17.68 -10.15 2.86
C ASP A 147 16.74 -11.18 3.50
N ASN A 148 16.76 -12.41 2.96
CA ASN A 148 16.19 -13.56 3.64
C ASN A 148 17.00 -13.84 4.91
N LYS A 149 16.43 -13.62 6.07
CA LYS A 149 17.04 -14.00 7.36
C LYS A 149 16.43 -15.28 7.89
#